data_551beee1171307d7f7f53e0f187a41d6
#
_entry.id   551beee1171307d7f7f53e0f187a41d6
#
_cell.length_a   1.000
_cell.length_b   1.000
_cell.length_c   1.000
_cell.angle_alpha   90.00
_cell.angle_beta   90.00
_cell.angle_gamma   90.00
#
_symmetry.space_group_name_H-M   'P 1'
#
loop_
_entity.id
_entity.type
_entity.pdbx_description
1 polymer ?
#
loop_
_entity_poly.entity_id
_entity_poly.type
_entity_poly.pdbx_seq_one_letter_code
_entity_poly.pdbx_strand_id
1 'polypeptide(L)'
;LTTKMKTMKRRNTIKKLFASLAGVAGIGTIAKANTTEVASTEKEAFNVVEDQNVPLFSGSTKQGNTVYVAGKGAHFDGDIKAHTDHVLKELEKELVKAGSSMEKVLKVNVYLHDLADYKGMNEVYKGRFGSKPPVRTTVATYGGVPGDSLVEMDCIAYI
;
A
#
# COMPACT_ATOMS: atom_id res chain seq x y z
N LEU A 1 -32.52 17.22 45.45
CA LEU A 1 -32.96 16.21 44.45
C LEU A 1 -31.93 16.12 43.34
N THR A 2 -31.10 15.07 43.39
CA THR A 2 -30.04 14.81 42.42
C THR A 2 -30.49 13.69 41.50
N THR A 3 -30.83 14.03 40.27
CA THR A 3 -31.24 13.07 39.24
C THR A 3 -30.01 12.38 38.64
N LYS A 4 -29.85 11.10 38.91
CA LYS A 4 -28.80 10.23 38.43
C LYS A 4 -29.12 9.79 36.99
N MET A 5 -28.44 10.38 35.98
CA MET A 5 -28.54 9.94 34.58
C MET A 5 -27.88 8.56 34.41
N LYS A 6 -28.71 7.59 34.00
CA LYS A 6 -28.30 6.20 33.74
C LYS A 6 -27.70 6.08 32.33
N THR A 7 -26.40 5.95 32.24
CA THR A 7 -25.70 5.70 30.97
C THR A 7 -26.02 4.29 30.46
N MET A 8 -26.79 4.19 29.40
CA MET A 8 -27.06 2.93 28.68
C MET A 8 -25.83 2.56 27.82
N LYS A 9 -25.21 1.41 28.10
CA LYS A 9 -24.10 0.87 27.29
C LYS A 9 -24.60 0.50 25.89
N ARG A 10 -24.00 1.13 24.87
CA ARG A 10 -24.30 0.93 23.43
C ARG A 10 -24.12 -0.51 22.89
N ARG A 11 -23.61 -1.43 23.71
CA ARG A 11 -23.33 -2.84 23.31
C ARG A 11 -24.55 -3.75 23.21
N ASN A 12 -25.69 -3.40 23.79
CA ASN A 12 -26.87 -4.29 23.88
C ASN A 12 -27.93 -4.03 22.81
N THR A 13 -27.81 -2.94 22.03
CA THR A 13 -28.83 -2.60 21.03
C THR A 13 -28.64 -3.41 19.74
N ILE A 14 -27.42 -3.85 19.42
CA ILE A 14 -27.12 -4.60 18.19
C ILE A 14 -27.60 -6.08 18.30
N LYS A 15 -27.64 -6.66 19.50
CA LYS A 15 -28.06 -8.06 19.69
C LYS A 15 -29.57 -8.30 19.58
N LYS A 16 -30.39 -7.27 19.59
CA LYS A 16 -31.87 -7.40 19.52
C LYS A 16 -32.44 -7.28 18.11
N LEU A 17 -31.63 -6.92 17.09
CA LEU A 17 -32.11 -6.79 15.71
C LEU A 17 -32.08 -8.11 14.90
N PHE A 18 -31.53 -9.19 15.44
CA PHE A 18 -31.40 -10.48 14.72
C PHE A 18 -32.36 -11.57 15.21
N ALA A 19 -33.34 -11.25 16.08
CA ALA A 19 -34.22 -12.26 16.68
C ALA A 19 -35.66 -12.27 16.15
N SER A 20 -35.97 -11.59 15.03
CA SER A 20 -37.38 -11.54 14.55
C SER A 20 -37.50 -11.78 13.03
N LEU A 21 -36.88 -12.85 12.50
CA LEU A 21 -37.23 -13.38 11.17
C LEU A 21 -37.16 -14.92 11.18
N ALA A 22 -38.04 -15.54 11.94
CA ALA A 22 -38.34 -16.95 11.80
C ALA A 22 -39.84 -17.10 11.59
N GLY A 23 -40.29 -17.32 10.37
CA GLY A 23 -41.64 -17.73 10.08
C GLY A 23 -42.28 -17.16 8.82
N VAL A 24 -41.82 -17.58 7.63
CA VAL A 24 -42.68 -17.85 6.47
C VAL A 24 -41.95 -18.90 5.60
N ALA A 25 -42.52 -20.10 5.54
CA ALA A 25 -42.12 -21.12 4.59
C ALA A 25 -42.67 -20.76 3.21
N GLY A 26 -41.80 -20.58 2.24
CA GLY A 26 -42.14 -20.30 0.83
C GLY A 26 -40.93 -20.27 -0.06
N ILE A 27 -40.63 -21.40 -0.67
CA ILE A 27 -39.91 -21.63 -1.96
C ILE A 27 -38.79 -20.66 -2.34
N GLY A 28 -37.58 -21.09 -2.11
CA GLY A 28 -36.41 -21.08 -2.98
C GLY A 28 -36.02 -19.86 -3.79
N THR A 29 -35.20 -19.05 -3.26
CA THR A 29 -33.96 -18.58 -3.86
C THR A 29 -32.98 -18.31 -2.73
N ILE A 30 -31.91 -19.11 -2.65
CA ILE A 30 -30.78 -18.82 -1.76
C ILE A 30 -30.12 -17.56 -2.35
N ALA A 31 -30.51 -16.40 -1.88
CA ALA A 31 -29.74 -15.19 -2.08
C ALA A 31 -28.37 -15.44 -1.41
N LYS A 32 -27.35 -15.70 -2.23
CA LYS A 32 -25.96 -15.74 -1.81
C LYS A 32 -25.67 -14.36 -1.22
N ALA A 33 -25.74 -14.25 0.10
CA ALA A 33 -25.31 -13.03 0.78
C ALA A 33 -23.86 -12.81 0.37
N ASN A 34 -23.62 -11.81 -0.49
CA ASN A 34 -22.27 -11.29 -0.69
C ASN A 34 -21.86 -10.73 0.68
N THR A 35 -21.15 -11.55 1.44
CA THR A 35 -20.39 -11.04 2.57
C THR A 35 -19.33 -10.12 1.98
N THR A 36 -19.61 -8.83 1.98
CA THR A 36 -18.58 -7.81 1.75
C THR A 36 -17.59 -8.02 2.89
N GLU A 37 -16.45 -8.61 2.57
CA GLU A 37 -15.35 -8.71 3.52
C GLU A 37 -15.01 -7.29 3.94
N VAL A 38 -15.28 -6.95 5.20
CA VAL A 38 -14.92 -5.65 5.75
C VAL A 38 -13.39 -5.66 5.84
N ALA A 39 -12.74 -4.89 4.98
CA ALA A 39 -11.29 -4.76 4.98
C ALA A 39 -10.80 -4.42 6.40
N SER A 40 -9.74 -5.07 6.85
CA SER A 40 -9.15 -4.84 8.17
C SER A 40 -8.89 -3.35 8.38
N THR A 41 -9.30 -2.82 9.53
CA THR A 41 -9.01 -1.44 9.91
C THR A 41 -7.65 -1.31 10.59
N GLU A 42 -6.99 -2.43 10.89
CA GLU A 42 -5.67 -2.46 11.50
C GLU A 42 -4.57 -2.38 10.44
N LYS A 43 -3.47 -1.72 10.80
CA LYS A 43 -2.28 -1.64 9.95
C LYS A 43 -1.56 -2.99 9.95
N GLU A 44 -1.34 -3.55 8.78
CA GLU A 44 -0.42 -4.66 8.55
C GLU A 44 0.94 -4.11 8.08
N ALA A 45 2.04 -4.75 8.51
CA ALA A 45 3.40 -4.36 8.14
C ALA A 45 4.16 -5.56 7.57
N PHE A 46 4.91 -5.32 6.48
CA PHE A 46 5.66 -6.35 5.77
C PHE A 46 7.14 -5.95 5.69
N ASN A 47 8.04 -6.93 5.77
CA ASN A 47 9.48 -6.73 5.70
C ASN A 47 9.95 -5.63 6.67
N VAL A 48 9.66 -5.83 7.96
CA VAL A 48 10.14 -4.92 9.02
C VAL A 48 11.67 -5.02 9.10
N VAL A 49 12.32 -3.88 8.98
CA VAL A 49 13.76 -3.73 9.17
C VAL A 49 14.01 -3.34 10.62
N GLU A 50 14.95 -3.99 11.27
CA GLU A 50 15.32 -3.71 12.65
C GLU A 50 16.72 -3.11 12.73
N ASP A 51 16.92 -2.19 13.66
CA ASP A 51 18.22 -1.70 14.09
C ASP A 51 18.40 -1.98 15.58
N GLN A 52 19.49 -2.65 15.97
CA GLN A 52 19.78 -3.06 17.33
C GLN A 52 18.61 -3.81 18.02
N ASN A 53 17.92 -4.68 17.28
CA ASN A 53 16.71 -5.42 17.68
C ASN A 53 15.49 -4.54 17.99
N VAL A 54 15.44 -3.33 17.43
CA VAL A 54 14.29 -2.44 17.50
C VAL A 54 13.75 -2.20 16.11
N PRO A 55 12.44 -2.37 15.86
CA PRO A 55 11.84 -2.06 14.56
C PRO A 55 12.12 -0.62 14.16
N LEU A 56 12.74 -0.41 12.98
CA LEU A 56 13.11 0.88 12.45
C LEU A 56 12.09 1.37 11.40
N PHE A 57 11.82 0.55 10.38
CA PHE A 57 10.80 0.83 9.37
C PHE A 57 10.29 -0.47 8.72
N SER A 58 9.25 -0.36 7.91
CA SER A 58 8.69 -1.49 7.16
C SER A 58 8.93 -1.31 5.67
N GLY A 59 9.18 -2.39 4.94
CA GLY A 59 9.30 -2.37 3.48
C GLY A 59 7.99 -1.96 2.80
N SER A 60 6.86 -2.37 3.38
CA SER A 60 5.53 -1.89 3.01
C SER A 60 4.56 -1.99 4.18
N THR A 61 3.48 -1.20 4.13
CA THR A 61 2.35 -1.28 5.06
C THR A 61 1.04 -1.31 4.28
N LYS A 62 0.03 -1.96 4.86
CA LYS A 62 -1.32 -2.02 4.32
C LYS A 62 -2.34 -1.63 5.37
N GLN A 63 -3.36 -0.86 4.98
CA GLN A 63 -4.54 -0.59 5.78
C GLN A 63 -5.77 -0.57 4.88
N GLY A 64 -6.74 -1.41 5.19
CA GLY A 64 -7.87 -1.64 4.31
C GLY A 64 -7.39 -2.12 2.93
N ASN A 65 -7.78 -1.41 1.89
CA ASN A 65 -7.37 -1.72 0.50
C ASN A 65 -6.17 -0.88 0.01
N THR A 66 -5.51 -0.11 0.88
CA THR A 66 -4.41 0.76 0.49
C THR A 66 -3.08 0.18 0.95
N VAL A 67 -2.11 0.14 0.04
CA VAL A 67 -0.74 -0.32 0.25
C VAL A 67 0.21 0.86 0.06
N TYR A 68 1.12 1.03 1.01
CA TYR A 68 2.22 2.00 0.97
C TYR A 68 3.52 1.23 0.90
N VAL A 69 4.34 1.48 -0.11
CA VAL A 69 5.64 0.85 -0.29
C VAL A 69 6.73 1.88 0.00
N ALA A 70 7.67 1.52 0.86
CA ALA A 70 8.82 2.34 1.19
C ALA A 70 9.76 2.52 0.01
N GLY A 71 10.60 3.56 0.05
CA GLY A 71 11.64 3.82 -0.93
C GLY A 71 12.48 2.58 -1.22
N LYS A 72 12.75 2.35 -2.50
CA LYS A 72 13.64 1.31 -3.02
C LYS A 72 14.75 1.98 -3.80
N GLY A 73 15.99 1.73 -3.38
CA GLY A 73 17.22 2.16 -4.05
C GLY A 73 17.95 0.98 -4.69
N ALA A 74 19.02 1.29 -5.41
CA ALA A 74 19.94 0.32 -6.01
C ALA A 74 21.34 0.51 -5.40
N HIS A 75 21.89 -0.54 -4.80
CA HIS A 75 23.15 -0.48 -4.04
C HIS A 75 24.23 -1.35 -4.71
N PHE A 76 24.51 -1.05 -5.99
CA PHE A 76 25.52 -1.70 -6.80
C PHE A 76 26.04 -0.72 -7.86
N ASP A 77 27.21 -0.99 -8.44
CA ASP A 77 27.76 -0.18 -9.52
C ASP A 77 26.94 -0.36 -10.80
N GLY A 78 26.40 0.73 -11.32
CA GLY A 78 25.56 0.70 -12.51
C GLY A 78 25.20 2.09 -13.02
N ASP A 79 24.62 2.14 -14.21
CA ASP A 79 24.05 3.38 -14.76
C ASP A 79 22.60 3.59 -14.30
N ILE A 80 22.05 4.74 -14.62
CA ILE A 80 20.66 5.08 -14.27
C ILE A 80 19.64 4.08 -14.78
N LYS A 81 19.89 3.43 -15.94
CA LYS A 81 18.96 2.46 -16.50
C LYS A 81 18.97 1.16 -15.68
N ALA A 82 20.15 0.67 -15.31
CA ALA A 82 20.33 -0.49 -14.46
C ALA A 82 19.71 -0.27 -13.08
N HIS A 83 19.97 0.89 -12.46
CA HIS A 83 19.37 1.26 -11.17
C HIS A 83 17.85 1.37 -11.26
N THR A 84 17.32 2.02 -12.30
CA THR A 84 15.87 2.16 -12.49
C THR A 84 15.17 0.80 -12.65
N ASP A 85 15.74 -0.10 -13.44
CA ASP A 85 15.18 -1.45 -13.64
C ASP A 85 15.16 -2.24 -12.34
N HIS A 86 16.25 -2.17 -11.58
CA HIS A 86 16.34 -2.82 -10.27
C HIS A 86 15.28 -2.27 -9.30
N VAL A 87 15.20 -0.95 -9.15
CA VAL A 87 14.26 -0.28 -8.24
C VAL A 87 12.81 -0.66 -8.56
N LEU A 88 12.43 -0.67 -9.85
CA LEU A 88 11.09 -1.06 -10.27
C LEU A 88 10.79 -2.53 -9.99
N LYS A 89 11.77 -3.42 -10.12
CA LYS A 89 11.64 -4.84 -9.72
C LYS A 89 11.47 -5.01 -8.21
N GLU A 90 12.19 -4.22 -7.41
CA GLU A 90 12.03 -4.26 -5.95
C GLU A 90 10.67 -3.71 -5.49
N LEU A 91 10.15 -2.65 -6.14
CA LEU A 91 8.78 -2.19 -5.91
C LEU A 91 7.75 -3.27 -6.23
N GLU A 92 7.90 -3.95 -7.38
CA GLU A 92 7.02 -5.04 -7.79
C GLU A 92 7.00 -6.18 -6.77
N LYS A 93 8.16 -6.60 -6.27
CA LYS A 93 8.26 -7.64 -5.23
C LYS A 93 7.50 -7.25 -3.95
N GLU A 94 7.65 -6.01 -3.50
CA GLU A 94 6.94 -5.53 -2.31
C GLU A 94 5.43 -5.43 -2.53
N LEU A 95 4.99 -4.96 -3.70
CA LEU A 95 3.58 -4.90 -4.07
C LEU A 95 2.94 -6.29 -4.07
N VAL A 96 3.60 -7.27 -4.67
CA VAL A 96 3.12 -8.67 -4.71
C VAL A 96 3.00 -9.24 -3.30
N LYS A 97 3.99 -9.03 -2.42
CA LYS A 97 3.93 -9.47 -1.02
C LYS A 97 2.76 -8.87 -0.26
N ALA A 98 2.43 -7.61 -0.54
CA ALA A 98 1.29 -6.92 0.07
C ALA A 98 -0.06 -7.25 -0.57
N GLY A 99 -0.10 -8.12 -1.62
CA GLY A 99 -1.32 -8.53 -2.32
C GLY A 99 -1.75 -7.57 -3.43
N SER A 100 -0.84 -6.70 -3.91
CA SER A 100 -1.06 -5.73 -4.99
C SER A 100 -0.25 -6.08 -6.25
N SER A 101 -0.15 -5.16 -7.21
CA SER A 101 0.63 -5.30 -8.44
C SER A 101 1.06 -3.93 -8.99
N MET A 102 1.98 -3.92 -9.95
CA MET A 102 2.41 -2.70 -10.64
C MET A 102 1.23 -1.98 -11.32
N GLU A 103 0.26 -2.69 -11.88
CA GLU A 103 -0.91 -2.10 -12.54
C GLU A 103 -1.90 -1.43 -11.57
N LYS A 104 -1.81 -1.77 -10.27
CA LYS A 104 -2.64 -1.21 -9.21
C LYS A 104 -1.99 -0.02 -8.50
N VAL A 105 -0.83 0.42 -8.95
CA VAL A 105 -0.15 1.59 -8.38
C VAL A 105 -0.92 2.87 -8.77
N LEU A 106 -1.20 3.69 -7.76
CA LEU A 106 -1.91 4.96 -7.89
C LEU A 106 -0.97 6.16 -8.00
N LYS A 107 0.13 6.09 -7.24
CA LYS A 107 1.12 7.17 -7.16
C LYS A 107 2.52 6.61 -7.05
N VAL A 108 3.48 7.25 -7.73
CA VAL A 108 4.92 7.03 -7.57
C VAL A 108 5.60 8.35 -7.29
N ASN A 109 6.47 8.39 -6.29
CA ASN A 109 7.47 9.44 -6.13
C ASN A 109 8.81 8.90 -6.65
N VAL A 110 9.52 9.71 -7.41
CA VAL A 110 10.84 9.40 -7.97
C VAL A 110 11.82 10.44 -7.46
N TYR A 111 12.85 9.99 -6.80
CA TYR A 111 13.96 10.78 -6.27
C TYR A 111 15.20 10.43 -7.08
N LEU A 112 15.71 11.37 -7.85
CA LEU A 112 16.93 11.22 -8.64
C LEU A 112 18.13 11.80 -7.88
N HIS A 113 19.28 11.20 -8.04
CA HIS A 113 20.53 11.78 -7.60
C HIS A 113 20.82 13.07 -8.38
N ASP A 114 20.62 13.05 -9.69
CA ASP A 114 20.78 14.19 -10.59
C ASP A 114 19.64 14.24 -11.63
N LEU A 115 19.15 15.43 -11.98
CA LEU A 115 18.15 15.62 -13.04
C LEU A 115 18.69 15.27 -14.44
N ALA A 116 20.00 15.24 -14.65
CA ALA A 116 20.60 14.74 -15.88
C ALA A 116 20.16 13.31 -16.22
N ASP A 117 19.84 12.51 -15.19
CA ASP A 117 19.39 11.12 -15.30
C ASP A 117 17.90 10.97 -15.66
N TYR A 118 17.14 12.07 -15.68
CA TYR A 118 15.69 12.03 -15.92
C TYR A 118 15.29 11.31 -17.20
N LYS A 119 16.02 11.52 -18.30
CA LYS A 119 15.74 10.89 -19.58
C LYS A 119 16.01 9.39 -19.54
N GLY A 120 17.17 8.98 -19.03
CA GLY A 120 17.55 7.56 -18.90
C GLY A 120 16.60 6.78 -18.00
N MET A 121 16.20 7.37 -16.87
CA MET A 121 15.19 6.82 -15.97
C MET A 121 13.86 6.61 -16.70
N ASN A 122 13.35 7.60 -17.45
CA ASN A 122 12.10 7.50 -18.18
C ASN A 122 12.08 6.40 -19.25
N GLU A 123 13.19 6.15 -19.90
CA GLU A 123 13.29 5.09 -20.90
C GLU A 123 12.98 3.70 -20.31
N VAL A 124 13.38 3.46 -19.08
CA VAL A 124 13.14 2.19 -18.35
C VAL A 124 11.79 2.19 -17.63
N TYR A 125 11.36 3.34 -17.12
CA TYR A 125 10.08 3.49 -16.41
C TYR A 125 8.87 3.26 -17.31
N LYS A 126 9.00 3.64 -18.59
CA LYS A 126 7.92 3.58 -19.58
C LYS A 126 7.35 2.16 -19.71
N GLY A 127 6.03 2.04 -19.59
CA GLY A 127 5.30 0.77 -19.76
C GLY A 127 5.30 -0.14 -18.53
N ARG A 128 6.02 0.19 -17.46
CA ARG A 128 6.13 -0.68 -16.27
C ARG A 128 4.85 -0.81 -15.45
N PHE A 129 3.91 0.11 -15.61
CA PHE A 129 2.65 0.16 -14.85
C PHE A 129 1.40 -0.13 -15.72
N GLY A 130 1.59 -0.78 -16.86
CA GLY A 130 0.50 -1.12 -17.79
C GLY A 130 -0.03 0.09 -18.57
N SER A 131 -1.26 -0.01 -19.06
CA SER A 131 -1.89 0.98 -19.95
C SER A 131 -2.43 2.22 -19.22
N LYS A 132 -2.56 2.15 -17.88
CA LYS A 132 -3.05 3.24 -17.02
C LYS A 132 -1.99 3.59 -15.97
N PRO A 133 -0.92 4.32 -16.36
CA PRO A 133 0.17 4.62 -15.44
C PRO A 133 -0.27 5.47 -14.25
N PRO A 134 0.41 5.36 -13.09
CA PRO A 134 0.12 6.15 -11.91
C PRO A 134 0.43 7.63 -12.12
N VAL A 135 -0.12 8.48 -11.25
CA VAL A 135 0.39 9.85 -11.12
C VAL A 135 1.82 9.79 -10.58
N ARG A 136 2.70 10.70 -11.05
CA ARG A 136 4.12 10.69 -10.67
C ARG A 136 4.61 12.08 -10.31
N THR A 137 5.43 12.16 -9.25
CA THR A 137 6.27 13.31 -8.93
C THR A 137 7.73 12.89 -9.11
N THR A 138 8.54 13.72 -9.75
CA THR A 138 10.00 13.48 -9.90
C THR A 138 10.76 14.72 -9.47
N VAL A 139 11.73 14.54 -8.59
CA VAL A 139 12.64 15.58 -8.09
C VAL A 139 14.06 15.05 -8.05
N ALA A 140 15.05 15.94 -8.12
CA ALA A 140 16.42 15.60 -7.71
C ALA A 140 16.62 15.95 -6.23
N THR A 141 17.35 15.11 -5.51
CA THR A 141 17.64 15.26 -4.09
C THR A 141 18.95 16.00 -3.90
N TYR A 142 18.96 17.03 -3.04
CA TYR A 142 20.21 17.65 -2.62
C TYR A 142 21.01 16.68 -1.74
N GLY A 143 22.27 16.45 -2.09
CA GLY A 143 23.13 15.52 -1.36
C GLY A 143 22.99 14.05 -1.75
N GLY A 144 22.17 13.74 -2.77
CA GLY A 144 22.04 12.39 -3.33
C GLY A 144 20.97 11.52 -2.68
N VAL A 145 20.98 10.27 -3.07
CA VAL A 145 20.09 9.20 -2.55
C VAL A 145 20.92 8.28 -1.66
N PRO A 146 20.40 7.79 -0.53
CA PRO A 146 21.14 6.90 0.37
C PRO A 146 21.74 5.68 -0.35
N GLY A 147 22.97 5.29 0.06
CA GLY A 147 23.66 4.11 -0.46
C GLY A 147 24.11 4.24 -1.92
N ASP A 148 24.43 5.47 -2.35
CA ASP A 148 24.95 5.78 -3.70
C ASP A 148 24.03 5.37 -4.85
N SER A 149 22.72 5.19 -4.56
CA SER A 149 21.74 4.95 -5.61
C SER A 149 21.54 6.20 -6.48
N LEU A 150 21.42 6.00 -7.79
CA LEU A 150 21.12 7.09 -8.74
C LEU A 150 19.64 7.44 -8.76
N VAL A 151 18.79 6.56 -8.26
CA VAL A 151 17.34 6.74 -8.16
C VAL A 151 16.75 5.96 -7.00
N GLU A 152 15.79 6.55 -6.32
CA GLU A 152 14.90 5.88 -5.36
C GLU A 152 13.46 6.11 -5.76
N MET A 153 12.59 5.13 -5.50
CA MET A 153 11.15 5.27 -5.74
C MET A 153 10.36 4.67 -4.60
N ASP A 154 9.31 5.37 -4.18
CA ASP A 154 8.24 4.85 -3.34
C ASP A 154 6.90 4.86 -4.09
N CYS A 155 5.90 4.12 -3.60
CA CYS A 155 4.61 4.13 -4.24
C CYS A 155 3.44 3.88 -3.28
N ILE A 156 2.25 4.28 -3.74
CA ILE A 156 0.96 3.97 -3.12
C ILE A 156 0.15 3.17 -4.14
N ALA A 157 -0.43 2.06 -3.69
CA ALA A 157 -1.24 1.16 -4.50
C ALA A 157 -2.53 0.75 -3.80
N TYR A 158 -3.42 0.04 -4.52
CA TYR A 158 -4.58 -0.62 -3.92
C TYR A 158 -4.50 -2.15 -4.12
N ILE A 159 -5.35 -2.90 -3.42
CA ILE A 159 -5.45 -4.35 -3.55
C ILE A 159 -6.60 -4.72 -4.51
#